data_b7a681fc9e8ebec9ecb2e021fdeaf3e3
#
_entry.id   b7a681fc9e8ebec9ecb2e021fdeaf3e3
#
_cell.length_a   1.000
_cell.length_b   1.000
_cell.length_c   1.000
_cell.angle_alpha   90.00
_cell.angle_beta   90.00
_cell.angle_gamma   90.00
#
_symmetry.space_group_name_H-M   'P 1'
#
loop_
_entity.id
_entity.type
_entity.pdbx_description
1 polymer ?
#
loop_
_entity_poly.entity_id
_entity_poly.type
_entity_poly.pdbx_seq_one_letter_code
_entity_poly.pdbx_strand_id
1 'polypeptide(L)'
;MQEFSVKQSNLDFRTREAYKMLRTNIEFSGDNNKVIFITSSTPSEGKSTVSFELAMSFAQNGMKTLLIDADTRKSVMKNRGKKGKIKYGLTHYLSGKNELKDVICVSDVPNFCMIFAGPVPPNPSELVGNERFTKMIEEARATLIFISEPNAIIGAASSK
;
A
#
# COMPACT_ATOMS: atom_id res chain seq x y z
N MET A 1 16.39 0.83 0.51
CA MET A 1 15.01 0.47 0.90
C MET A 1 15.03 -0.22 2.25
N GLN A 2 13.98 -0.07 3.01
CA GLN A 2 13.81 -0.75 4.29
C GLN A 2 13.29 -2.18 4.07
N GLU A 3 13.46 -3.06 5.04
CA GLU A 3 12.99 -4.44 4.96
C GLU A 3 12.07 -4.77 6.14
N PHE A 4 11.06 -5.61 5.91
CA PHE A 4 10.16 -6.10 6.96
C PHE A 4 9.62 -7.48 6.63
N SER A 5 9.18 -8.19 7.66
CA SER A 5 8.47 -9.46 7.49
C SER A 5 6.97 -9.26 7.66
N VAL A 6 6.20 -9.87 6.80
CA VAL A 6 4.73 -9.80 6.83
C VAL A 6 4.19 -10.75 7.91
N LYS A 7 3.27 -10.25 8.71
CA LYS A 7 2.43 -11.09 9.55
C LYS A 7 1.36 -11.74 8.69
N GLN A 8 1.47 -13.03 8.48
CA GLN A 8 0.51 -13.77 7.67
C GLN A 8 -0.89 -13.74 8.29
N SER A 9 -1.89 -13.51 7.45
CA SER A 9 -3.29 -13.61 7.81
C SER A 9 -3.76 -15.06 7.71
N ASN A 10 -4.53 -15.50 8.68
CA ASN A 10 -5.14 -16.83 8.65
C ASN A 10 -6.56 -16.73 8.07
N LEU A 11 -6.64 -16.51 6.76
CA LEU A 11 -7.92 -16.45 6.06
C LEU A 11 -8.47 -17.86 5.80
N ASP A 12 -9.78 -18.02 5.96
CA ASP A 12 -10.46 -19.23 5.53
C ASP A 12 -10.47 -19.35 3.98
N PHE A 13 -10.82 -20.52 3.49
CA PHE A 13 -10.86 -20.77 2.05
C PHE A 13 -11.82 -19.84 1.31
N ARG A 14 -13.02 -19.63 1.84
CA ARG A 14 -14.06 -18.78 1.22
C ARG A 14 -13.57 -17.33 1.08
N THR A 15 -12.97 -16.77 2.11
CA THR A 15 -12.45 -15.41 2.12
C THR A 15 -11.29 -15.27 1.13
N ARG A 16 -10.37 -16.22 1.07
CA ARG A 16 -9.30 -16.23 0.07
C ARG A 16 -9.82 -16.24 -1.35
N GLU A 17 -10.81 -17.08 -1.64
CA GLU A 17 -11.42 -17.14 -2.97
C GLU A 17 -12.14 -15.85 -3.33
N ALA A 18 -12.77 -15.17 -2.36
CA ALA A 18 -13.39 -13.87 -2.55
C ALA A 18 -12.36 -12.79 -2.97
N TYR A 19 -11.17 -12.76 -2.36
CA TYR A 19 -10.10 -11.84 -2.76
C TYR A 19 -9.54 -12.17 -4.14
N LYS A 20 -9.39 -13.43 -4.50
CA LYS A 20 -9.00 -13.85 -5.85
C LYS A 20 -10.01 -13.40 -6.90
N MET A 21 -11.30 -13.53 -6.60
CA MET A 21 -12.37 -13.08 -7.48
C MET A 21 -12.36 -11.56 -7.64
N LEU A 22 -12.21 -10.82 -6.55
CA LEU A 22 -12.10 -9.36 -6.58
C LEU A 22 -10.91 -8.93 -7.42
N ARG A 23 -9.74 -9.53 -7.21
CA ARG A 23 -8.53 -9.27 -8.02
C ARG A 23 -8.82 -9.52 -9.51
N THR A 24 -9.35 -10.68 -9.86
CA THR A 24 -9.66 -11.04 -11.24
C THR A 24 -10.61 -10.03 -11.89
N ASN A 25 -11.65 -9.61 -11.17
CA ASN A 25 -12.59 -8.60 -11.68
C ASN A 25 -11.90 -7.26 -11.93
N ILE A 26 -10.97 -6.85 -11.06
CA ILE A 26 -10.18 -5.63 -11.26
C ILE A 26 -9.25 -5.76 -12.47
N GLU A 27 -8.59 -6.90 -12.65
CA GLU A 27 -7.72 -7.16 -13.80
C GLU A 27 -8.50 -7.07 -15.12
N PHE A 28 -9.72 -7.59 -15.16
CA PHE A 28 -10.58 -7.54 -16.34
C PHE A 28 -11.33 -6.23 -16.56
N SER A 29 -11.33 -5.33 -15.58
CA SER A 29 -12.05 -4.04 -15.71
C SER A 29 -11.32 -3.00 -16.58
N GLY A 30 -10.10 -3.28 -17.02
CA GLY A 30 -9.34 -2.45 -17.96
C GLY A 30 -7.83 -2.66 -17.86
N ASP A 31 -7.15 -2.64 -19.00
CA ASP A 31 -5.71 -2.89 -19.12
C ASP A 31 -4.82 -1.83 -18.42
N ASN A 32 -5.39 -0.67 -18.07
CA ASN A 32 -4.66 0.46 -17.48
C ASN A 32 -4.90 0.65 -15.96
N ASN A 33 -5.61 -0.26 -15.31
CA ASN A 33 -5.91 -0.17 -13.87
C ASN A 33 -4.69 -0.53 -13.01
N LYS A 34 -3.64 0.29 -13.10
CA LYS A 34 -2.40 0.11 -12.33
C LYS A 34 -2.45 0.75 -10.93
N VAL A 35 -3.42 1.61 -10.67
CA VAL A 35 -3.60 2.29 -9.38
C VAL A 35 -5.01 2.07 -8.88
N ILE A 36 -5.11 1.53 -7.67
CA ILE A 36 -6.39 1.20 -7.03
C ILE A 36 -6.47 1.98 -5.73
N PHE A 37 -7.51 2.81 -5.58
CA PHE A 37 -7.82 3.50 -4.34
C PHE A 37 -8.90 2.76 -3.58
N ILE A 38 -8.63 2.46 -2.30
CA ILE A 38 -9.61 1.89 -1.39
C ILE A 38 -9.96 2.94 -0.35
N THR A 39 -11.21 3.34 -0.32
CA THR A 39 -11.75 4.31 0.61
C THR A 39 -13.01 3.79 1.29
N SER A 40 -13.37 4.38 2.40
CA SER A 40 -14.60 4.09 3.12
C SER A 40 -15.24 5.38 3.63
N SER A 41 -16.55 5.40 3.74
CA SER A 41 -17.32 6.54 4.25
C SER A 41 -17.31 6.64 5.77
N THR A 42 -17.12 5.52 6.46
CA THR A 42 -17.08 5.45 7.92
C THR A 42 -15.78 4.82 8.42
N PRO A 43 -15.32 5.21 9.63
CA PRO A 43 -14.17 4.56 10.26
C PRO A 43 -14.45 3.08 10.57
N SER A 44 -13.38 2.27 10.60
CA SER A 44 -13.42 0.86 11.03
C SER A 44 -14.29 -0.08 10.20
N GLU A 45 -14.50 0.22 8.91
CA GLU A 45 -15.20 -0.67 7.95
C GLU A 45 -14.33 -1.79 7.37
N GLY A 46 -13.13 -1.99 7.88
CA GLY A 46 -12.21 -3.03 7.38
C GLY A 46 -11.39 -2.62 6.16
N LYS A 47 -11.34 -1.34 5.80
CA LYS A 47 -10.58 -0.79 4.69
C LYS A 47 -9.12 -1.26 4.68
N SER A 48 -8.43 -1.16 5.80
CA SER A 48 -7.03 -1.59 5.92
C SER A 48 -6.86 -3.09 5.70
N THR A 49 -7.78 -3.90 6.20
CA THR A 49 -7.77 -5.34 5.99
C THR A 49 -8.02 -5.67 4.52
N VAL A 50 -9.03 -5.08 3.89
CA VAL A 50 -9.33 -5.30 2.46
C VAL A 50 -8.15 -4.87 1.59
N SER A 51 -7.56 -3.71 1.84
CA SER A 51 -6.42 -3.21 1.09
C SER A 51 -5.22 -4.15 1.18
N PHE A 52 -4.90 -4.60 2.38
CA PHE A 52 -3.78 -5.51 2.62
C PHE A 52 -3.99 -6.87 1.95
N GLU A 53 -5.13 -7.50 2.16
CA GLU A 53 -5.41 -8.83 1.61
C GLU A 53 -5.55 -8.82 0.09
N LEU A 54 -6.11 -7.75 -0.47
CA LEU A 54 -6.16 -7.56 -1.92
C LEU A 54 -4.75 -7.40 -2.50
N ALA A 55 -3.91 -6.57 -1.89
CA ALA A 55 -2.51 -6.41 -2.29
C ALA A 55 -1.74 -7.73 -2.23
N MET A 56 -1.93 -8.50 -1.16
CA MET A 56 -1.35 -9.84 -1.03
C MET A 56 -1.85 -10.79 -2.12
N SER A 57 -3.12 -10.72 -2.48
CA SER A 57 -3.68 -11.54 -3.56
C SER A 57 -3.04 -11.22 -4.92
N PHE A 58 -2.79 -9.95 -5.23
CA PHE A 58 -2.05 -9.53 -6.42
C PHE A 58 -0.61 -10.04 -6.40
N ALA A 59 0.10 -9.85 -5.30
CA ALA A 59 1.49 -10.29 -5.15
C ALA A 59 1.64 -11.82 -5.28
N GLN A 60 0.76 -12.57 -4.65
CA GLN A 60 0.74 -14.04 -4.73
C GLN A 60 0.44 -14.56 -6.14
N ASN A 61 -0.22 -13.74 -6.97
CA ASN A 61 -0.45 -14.03 -8.39
C ASN A 61 0.73 -13.61 -9.28
N GLY A 62 1.87 -13.28 -8.71
CA GLY A 62 3.08 -12.89 -9.44
C GLY A 62 3.12 -11.43 -9.88
N MET A 63 2.15 -10.62 -9.48
CA MET A 63 2.10 -9.21 -9.83
C MET A 63 2.88 -8.38 -8.81
N LYS A 64 3.82 -7.57 -9.27
CA LYS A 64 4.54 -6.65 -8.39
C LYS A 64 3.61 -5.58 -7.84
N THR A 65 3.49 -5.58 -6.54
CA THR A 65 2.47 -4.82 -5.83
C THR A 65 3.11 -3.92 -4.79
N LEU A 66 2.76 -2.65 -4.83
CA LEU A 66 3.07 -1.69 -3.79
C LEU A 66 1.78 -1.28 -3.06
N LEU A 67 1.72 -1.55 -1.78
CA LEU A 67 0.66 -1.06 -0.90
C LEU A 67 1.10 0.23 -0.22
N ILE A 68 0.33 1.29 -0.38
CA ILE A 68 0.58 2.59 0.26
C ILE A 68 -0.46 2.82 1.35
N ASP A 69 -0.01 2.91 2.59
CA ASP A 69 -0.85 3.30 3.71
C ASP A 69 -0.94 4.81 3.80
N ALA A 70 -2.01 5.36 3.25
CA ALA A 70 -2.29 6.80 3.26
C ALA A 70 -3.15 7.24 4.46
N ASP A 71 -3.45 6.35 5.40
CA ASP A 71 -4.12 6.70 6.66
C ASP A 71 -3.13 7.31 7.66
N THR A 72 -2.78 8.57 7.43
CA THR A 72 -1.82 9.30 8.26
C THR A 72 -2.36 9.70 9.64
N ARG A 73 -3.64 9.45 9.92
CA ARG A 73 -4.28 9.79 11.20
C ARG A 73 -4.32 8.62 12.17
N LYS A 74 -4.75 7.46 11.70
CA LYS A 74 -4.98 6.25 12.51
C LYS A 74 -4.48 4.98 11.81
N SER A 75 -3.26 4.99 11.31
CA SER A 75 -2.71 3.81 10.68
C SER A 75 -2.71 2.60 11.62
N VAL A 76 -3.28 1.50 11.14
CA VAL A 76 -3.21 0.18 11.77
C VAL A 76 -2.31 -0.77 10.98
N MET A 77 -1.83 -0.37 9.81
CA MET A 77 -1.05 -1.21 8.89
C MET A 77 0.31 -1.63 9.47
N LYS A 78 0.92 -0.82 10.34
CA LYS A 78 2.18 -1.19 11.02
C LYS A 78 2.06 -2.48 11.83
N ASN A 79 0.87 -2.87 12.25
CA ASN A 79 0.61 -4.12 12.95
C ASN A 79 0.67 -5.35 12.01
N ARG A 80 0.72 -5.15 10.70
CA ARG A 80 0.91 -6.19 9.69
C ARG A 80 2.38 -6.58 9.48
N GLY A 81 3.31 -5.75 9.96
CA GLY A 81 4.72 -6.08 10.02
C GLY A 81 5.05 -6.88 11.30
N LYS A 82 5.79 -7.97 11.13
CA LYS A 82 6.18 -8.87 12.24
C LYS A 82 7.59 -8.60 12.73
N LYS A 83 8.50 -8.26 11.84
CA LYS A 83 9.90 -7.95 12.11
C LYS A 83 10.35 -6.82 11.18
N GLY A 84 11.23 -5.99 11.65
CA GLY A 84 11.80 -4.89 10.90
C GLY A 84 11.65 -3.58 11.65
N LYS A 85 12.71 -2.79 11.67
CA LYS A 85 12.68 -1.46 12.26
C LYS A 85 12.40 -0.45 11.14
N ILE A 86 11.12 -0.17 10.93
CA ILE A 86 10.70 0.81 9.93
C ILE A 86 10.96 2.19 10.49
N LYS A 87 11.89 2.91 9.86
CA LYS A 87 12.32 4.26 10.29
C LYS A 87 11.51 5.36 9.63
N TYR A 88 11.19 5.18 8.35
CA TYR A 88 10.60 6.21 7.51
C TYR A 88 9.32 5.71 6.86
N GLY A 89 8.33 6.59 6.76
CA GLY A 89 7.05 6.30 6.13
C GLY A 89 6.58 7.45 5.23
N LEU A 90 5.37 7.36 4.75
CA LEU A 90 4.75 8.29 3.81
C LEU A 90 4.88 9.75 4.24
N THR A 91 4.63 10.05 5.52
CA THR A 91 4.68 11.43 6.04
C THR A 91 6.09 12.03 5.97
N HIS A 92 7.15 11.23 6.07
CA HIS A 92 8.53 11.69 5.87
C HIS A 92 8.78 12.10 4.42
N TYR A 93 8.30 11.33 3.45
CA TYR A 93 8.39 11.68 2.04
C TYR A 93 7.57 12.93 1.71
N LEU A 94 6.30 12.96 2.12
CA LEU A 94 5.40 14.08 1.83
C LEU A 94 5.87 15.41 2.44
N SER A 95 6.56 15.36 3.59
CA SER A 95 7.18 16.53 4.22
C SER A 95 8.53 16.92 3.63
N GLY A 96 9.02 16.22 2.61
CA GLY A 96 10.29 16.52 1.94
C GLY A 96 11.55 16.06 2.69
N LYS A 97 11.41 15.31 3.77
CA LYS A 97 12.54 14.83 4.59
C LYS A 97 13.30 13.65 3.99
N ASN A 98 12.61 12.84 3.19
CA ASN A 98 13.16 11.62 2.61
C ASN A 98 12.74 11.48 1.15
N GLU A 99 13.49 10.71 0.39
CA GLU A 99 13.14 10.32 -0.97
C GLU A 99 12.23 9.07 -0.97
N LEU A 100 11.60 8.79 -2.11
CA LEU A 100 10.69 7.64 -2.24
C LEU A 100 11.39 6.31 -1.90
N LYS A 101 12.61 6.11 -2.36
CA LYS A 101 13.40 4.89 -2.08
C LYS A 101 13.65 4.64 -0.59
N ASP A 102 13.67 5.71 0.23
CA ASP A 102 13.92 5.60 1.68
C ASP A 102 12.70 5.12 2.45
N VAL A 103 11.51 5.37 1.91
CA VAL A 103 10.23 5.03 2.57
C VAL A 103 9.62 3.73 2.07
N ILE A 104 10.08 3.19 0.93
CA ILE A 104 9.65 1.89 0.45
C ILE A 104 10.23 0.79 1.33
N CYS A 105 9.37 -0.11 1.78
CA CYS A 105 9.71 -1.29 2.55
C CYS A 105 9.50 -2.53 1.71
N VAL A 106 10.56 -3.30 1.51
CA VAL A 106 10.51 -4.59 0.82
C VAL A 106 10.13 -5.68 1.82
N SER A 107 9.16 -6.51 1.48
CA SER A 107 8.72 -7.59 2.36
C SER A 107 9.44 -8.91 2.05
N ASP A 108 9.33 -9.85 2.98
CA ASP A 108 9.71 -11.25 2.79
C ASP A 108 8.75 -12.03 1.89
N VAL A 109 7.63 -11.43 1.49
CA VAL A 109 6.70 -12.00 0.51
C VAL A 109 7.12 -11.55 -0.89
N PRO A 110 7.34 -12.49 -1.83
CA PRO A 110 7.70 -12.13 -3.20
C PRO A 110 6.69 -11.18 -3.83
N ASN A 111 7.18 -10.22 -4.60
CA ASN A 111 6.37 -9.23 -5.33
C ASN A 111 5.58 -8.24 -4.46
N PHE A 112 5.84 -8.18 -3.16
CA PHE A 112 5.11 -7.31 -2.25
C PHE A 112 6.02 -6.29 -1.58
N CYS A 113 5.73 -5.01 -1.80
CA CYS A 113 6.35 -3.88 -1.12
C CYS A 113 5.28 -3.03 -0.45
N MET A 114 5.70 -2.23 0.53
CA MET A 114 4.79 -1.40 1.29
C MET A 114 5.40 -0.04 1.64
N ILE A 115 4.58 1.01 1.67
CA ILE A 115 4.90 2.30 2.30
C ILE A 115 3.97 2.45 3.49
N PHE A 116 4.52 2.48 4.68
CA PHE A 116 3.75 2.73 5.90
C PHE A 116 3.46 4.22 6.07
N ALA A 117 2.39 4.56 6.78
CA ALA A 117 1.97 5.96 6.96
C ALA A 117 3.04 6.85 7.61
N GLY A 118 3.80 6.30 8.53
CA GLY A 118 4.77 7.08 9.32
C GLY A 118 4.11 7.77 10.53
N PRO A 119 4.80 8.72 11.16
CA PRO A 119 4.27 9.46 12.30
C PRO A 119 3.10 10.35 11.87
N VAL A 120 2.17 10.57 12.80
CA VAL A 120 1.02 11.47 12.57
C VAL A 120 1.53 12.91 12.43
N PRO A 121 1.30 13.57 11.28
CA PRO A 121 1.71 14.96 11.09
C PRO A 121 0.71 15.93 11.73
N PRO A 122 1.10 17.20 11.97
CA PRO A 122 0.19 18.22 12.48
C PRO A 122 -0.99 18.54 11.55
N ASN A 123 -0.78 18.36 10.22
CA ASN A 123 -1.71 18.70 9.15
C ASN A 123 -1.92 17.54 8.16
N PRO A 124 -2.54 16.42 8.58
CA PRO A 124 -2.62 15.22 7.77
C PRO A 124 -3.28 15.42 6.40
N SER A 125 -4.36 16.17 6.35
CA SER A 125 -5.13 16.40 5.11
C SER A 125 -4.38 17.21 4.07
N GLU A 126 -3.62 18.22 4.50
CA GLU A 126 -2.81 19.04 3.60
C GLU A 126 -1.66 18.24 2.98
N LEU A 127 -1.04 17.36 3.75
CA LEU A 127 0.06 16.53 3.25
C LEU A 127 -0.40 15.56 2.16
N VAL A 128 -1.53 14.89 2.36
CA VAL A 128 -2.06 13.93 1.35
C VAL A 128 -2.59 14.67 0.11
N GLY A 129 -3.06 15.92 0.27
CA GLY A 129 -3.56 16.75 -0.81
C GLY A 129 -2.48 17.48 -1.63
N ASN A 130 -1.21 17.37 -1.28
CA ASN A 130 -0.16 18.14 -1.96
C ASN A 130 0.36 17.44 -3.25
N GLU A 131 1.09 18.21 -4.06
CA GLU A 131 1.67 17.73 -5.33
C GLU A 131 2.66 16.57 -5.14
N ARG A 132 3.29 16.46 -3.99
CA ARG A 132 4.23 15.37 -3.69
C ARG A 132 3.54 14.01 -3.66
N PHE A 133 2.28 13.95 -3.26
CA PHE A 133 1.50 12.70 -3.32
C PHE A 133 1.29 12.24 -4.77
N THR A 134 0.88 13.15 -5.66
CA THR A 134 0.74 12.85 -7.08
C THR A 134 2.06 12.41 -7.70
N LYS A 135 3.13 13.17 -7.42
CA LYS A 135 4.49 12.85 -7.86
C LYS A 135 4.95 11.48 -7.36
N MET A 136 4.62 11.13 -6.12
CA MET A 136 4.93 9.81 -5.54
C MET A 136 4.30 8.67 -6.35
N ILE A 137 3.04 8.82 -6.75
CA ILE A 137 2.36 7.80 -7.57
C ILE A 137 3.07 7.63 -8.92
N GLU A 138 3.49 8.73 -9.55
CA GLU A 138 4.24 8.70 -10.81
C GLU A 138 5.64 8.07 -10.62
N GLU A 139 6.37 8.48 -9.60
CA GLU A 139 7.68 7.92 -9.26
C GLU A 139 7.59 6.43 -8.86
N ALA A 140 6.55 6.06 -8.11
CA ALA A 140 6.33 4.66 -7.73
C ALA A 140 6.11 3.79 -8.96
N ARG A 141 5.33 4.25 -9.94
CA ARG A 141 5.17 3.55 -11.22
C ARG A 141 6.51 3.38 -11.94
N ALA A 142 7.33 4.41 -12.01
CA ALA A 142 8.64 4.38 -12.66
C ALA A 142 9.65 3.51 -11.89
N THR A 143 9.70 3.62 -10.57
CA THR A 143 10.62 2.86 -9.70
C THR A 143 10.33 1.36 -9.74
N LEU A 144 9.06 1.00 -9.79
CA LEU A 144 8.65 -0.40 -9.86
C LEU A 144 8.83 -1.01 -11.25
N ILE A 145 8.93 -0.21 -12.30
CA ILE A 145 9.35 -0.65 -13.64
C ILE A 145 10.78 -1.20 -13.64
N PHE A 146 11.68 -0.65 -12.81
CA PHE A 146 13.05 -1.17 -12.68
C PHE A 146 13.15 -2.54 -11.98
N ILE A 147 12.13 -2.94 -11.25
CA ILE A 147 12.05 -4.26 -10.60
C ILE A 147 11.14 -5.22 -11.40
N SER A 148 11.03 -5.02 -12.74
CA SER A 148 10.09 -5.64 -13.69
C SER A 148 8.61 -5.31 -13.39
N GLU A 149 7.97 -4.67 -14.30
CA GLU A 149 6.61 -4.09 -14.37
C GLU A 149 5.68 -4.24 -13.14
N PRO A 150 5.42 -3.16 -12.39
CA PRO A 150 4.40 -3.20 -11.35
C PRO A 150 3.02 -3.23 -12.00
N ASN A 151 2.28 -4.26 -11.70
CA ASN A 151 0.96 -4.42 -12.25
C ASN A 151 -0.13 -3.78 -11.39
N ALA A 152 0.15 -3.50 -10.11
CA ALA A 152 -0.80 -2.86 -9.22
C ALA A 152 -0.14 -1.96 -8.17
N ILE A 153 -0.69 -0.79 -7.96
CA ILE A 153 -0.42 0.08 -6.82
C ILE A 153 -1.74 0.20 -6.05
N ILE A 154 -1.74 -0.19 -4.80
CA ILE A 154 -2.93 -0.15 -3.95
C ILE A 154 -2.70 0.88 -2.85
N GLY A 155 -3.57 1.85 -2.77
CA GLY A 155 -3.57 2.85 -1.72
C GLY A 155 -4.80 2.73 -0.83
N ALA A 156 -4.61 2.87 0.48
CA ALA A 156 -5.69 2.98 1.43
C ALA A 156 -5.66 4.36 2.10
N ALA A 157 -6.71 5.12 1.93
CA ALA A 157 -6.86 6.43 2.56
C ALA A 157 -8.13 6.47 3.41
N SER A 158 -8.07 7.14 4.55
CA SER A 158 -9.25 7.45 5.35
C SER A 158 -9.94 8.66 4.72
N SER A 159 -11.19 8.50 4.31
CA SER A 159 -12.07 9.64 4.11
C SER A 159 -12.37 10.23 5.49
N LYS A 160 -12.45 11.52 5.56
CA LYS A 160 -12.62 12.37 6.76
C LYS A 160 -13.33 11.74 7.94
#